data_a7c7ee0b637079456feed173d7cbc664
#
_entry.id   a7c7ee0b637079456feed173d7cbc664
#
_cell.length_a   1.000
_cell.length_b   1.000
_cell.length_c   1.000
_cell.angle_alpha   90.00
_cell.angle_beta   90.00
_cell.angle_gamma   90.00
#
_symmetry.space_group_name_H-M   'P 1'
#
loop_
_entity.id
_entity.type
_entity.pdbx_description
1 polymer ?
#
loop_
_entity_poly.entity_id
_entity_poly.type
_entity_poly.pdbx_seq_one_letter_code
_entity_poly.pdbx_strand_id
1 'polypeptide(L)'
;MHLKKRRKMPFWAKLLLIVLAVFAVVIIAAVIFIDSKLNLVKYDTPDTTFTPISSTESKEADEEEGDIVDISGLEERAPSELPAGEIRKEKDIFNILLLGTDERTYDFSDAARADAIMILSLNLKDSTAKLVSLERGMGVPILEGEYEGQYDWLTHCFRYGGAELMVKEVQTCFNLDVESYMRVNFTALKDIVDVLGGVDVTLTGVEYPHIKGTATPLGDSVFHLDGTAALSYCRLRSIDSDWSRIKRQRTVIQACADGVKNADVATLNNLIDTILPMIRTNLTKLELVKLMSYAPNFLGVEFDQMTIPVPDSYGGMLGMEGRSLFAVDFETNSQILHDFLYENIKY
;
A
#
# COMPACT_ATOMS: atom_id res chain seq x y z
N MET A 1 4.09 -50.66 -56.27
CA MET A 1 3.60 -49.50 -55.47
C MET A 1 3.17 -50.03 -54.11
N HIS A 2 4.06 -50.01 -53.08
CA HIS A 2 3.75 -50.56 -51.76
C HIS A 2 3.00 -49.50 -50.91
N LEU A 3 1.69 -49.69 -50.69
CA LEU A 3 0.90 -48.89 -49.78
C LEU A 3 1.39 -49.15 -48.35
N LYS A 4 2.07 -48.19 -47.75
CA LYS A 4 2.46 -48.20 -46.31
C LYS A 4 1.15 -48.25 -45.46
N LYS A 5 0.88 -49.41 -44.83
CA LYS A 5 -0.17 -49.59 -43.88
C LYS A 5 -0.01 -48.61 -42.73
N ARG A 6 -0.89 -47.58 -42.59
CA ARG A 6 -0.87 -46.66 -41.46
C ARG A 6 -1.11 -47.48 -40.18
N ARG A 7 -0.08 -47.55 -39.29
CA ARG A 7 -0.23 -48.17 -37.95
C ARG A 7 -1.30 -47.39 -37.17
N LYS A 8 -2.36 -48.05 -36.76
CA LYS A 8 -3.38 -47.47 -35.90
C LYS A 8 -2.77 -47.18 -34.53
N MET A 9 -2.95 -45.98 -34.05
CA MET A 9 -2.47 -45.54 -32.71
C MET A 9 -3.06 -46.43 -31.62
N PRO A 10 -2.29 -46.97 -30.66
CA PRO A 10 -2.80 -47.83 -29.60
C PRO A 10 -3.78 -47.04 -28.70
N PHE A 11 -4.70 -47.76 -28.06
CA PHE A 11 -5.74 -47.15 -27.23
C PHE A 11 -5.22 -46.24 -26.12
N TRP A 12 -4.16 -46.66 -25.45
CA TRP A 12 -3.52 -45.85 -24.39
C TRP A 12 -2.92 -44.52 -24.91
N ALA A 13 -2.39 -44.48 -26.12
CA ALA A 13 -1.89 -43.25 -26.73
C ALA A 13 -3.02 -42.26 -27.09
N LYS A 14 -4.20 -42.79 -27.50
CA LYS A 14 -5.38 -41.94 -27.70
C LYS A 14 -5.88 -41.37 -26.38
N LEU A 15 -5.93 -42.19 -25.31
CA LEU A 15 -6.32 -41.78 -23.97
C LEU A 15 -5.39 -40.70 -23.44
N LEU A 16 -4.06 -40.88 -23.60
CA LEU A 16 -3.07 -39.89 -23.22
C LEU A 16 -3.26 -38.55 -23.95
N LEU A 17 -3.53 -38.59 -25.27
CA LEU A 17 -3.80 -37.37 -26.05
C LEU A 17 -5.09 -36.66 -25.60
N ILE A 18 -6.12 -37.41 -25.23
CA ILE A 18 -7.37 -36.83 -24.67
C ILE A 18 -7.06 -36.15 -23.34
N VAL A 19 -6.34 -36.80 -22.43
CA VAL A 19 -5.96 -36.24 -21.13
C VAL A 19 -5.11 -34.96 -21.31
N LEU A 20 -4.13 -34.98 -22.20
CA LEU A 20 -3.33 -33.81 -22.53
C LEU A 20 -4.15 -32.68 -23.14
N ALA A 21 -5.12 -33.01 -24.02
CA ALA A 21 -6.02 -32.01 -24.61
C ALA A 21 -6.92 -31.39 -23.54
N VAL A 22 -7.50 -32.19 -22.64
CA VAL A 22 -8.30 -31.68 -21.51
C VAL A 22 -7.48 -30.80 -20.60
N PHE A 23 -6.24 -31.22 -20.26
CA PHE A 23 -5.33 -30.44 -19.43
C PHE A 23 -4.94 -29.11 -20.10
N ALA A 24 -4.68 -29.11 -21.39
CA ALA A 24 -4.41 -27.89 -22.17
C ALA A 24 -5.62 -26.93 -22.16
N VAL A 25 -6.85 -27.45 -22.31
CA VAL A 25 -8.08 -26.65 -22.23
C VAL A 25 -8.24 -26.02 -20.86
N VAL A 26 -7.98 -26.76 -19.77
CA VAL A 26 -8.05 -26.25 -18.40
C VAL A 26 -7.00 -25.14 -18.16
N ILE A 27 -5.76 -25.33 -18.65
CA ILE A 27 -4.72 -24.29 -18.55
C ILE A 27 -5.15 -23.03 -19.32
N ILE A 28 -5.61 -23.17 -20.56
CA ILE A 28 -6.07 -22.04 -21.38
C ILE A 28 -7.22 -21.31 -20.67
N ALA A 29 -8.20 -22.03 -20.14
CA ALA A 29 -9.31 -21.43 -19.39
C ALA A 29 -8.80 -20.67 -18.14
N ALA A 30 -7.86 -21.24 -17.39
CA ALA A 30 -7.25 -20.57 -16.23
C ALA A 30 -6.49 -19.28 -16.63
N VAL A 31 -5.72 -19.32 -17.73
CA VAL A 31 -5.02 -18.15 -18.24
C VAL A 31 -6.00 -17.05 -18.66
N ILE A 32 -7.05 -17.41 -19.39
CA ILE A 32 -8.09 -16.45 -19.81
C ILE A 32 -8.78 -15.85 -18.57
N PHE A 33 -9.10 -16.68 -17.57
CA PHE A 33 -9.73 -16.23 -16.33
C PHE A 33 -8.84 -15.24 -15.59
N ILE A 34 -7.55 -15.57 -15.38
CA ILE A 34 -6.59 -14.68 -14.71
C ILE A 34 -6.41 -13.38 -15.50
N ASP A 35 -6.23 -13.45 -16.82
CA ASP A 35 -6.09 -12.25 -17.66
C ASP A 35 -7.34 -11.36 -17.59
N SER A 36 -8.54 -11.96 -17.59
CA SER A 36 -9.80 -11.21 -17.45
C SER A 36 -9.89 -10.44 -16.13
N LYS A 37 -9.39 -11.02 -15.02
CA LYS A 37 -9.32 -10.36 -13.71
C LYS A 37 -8.29 -9.26 -13.70
N LEU A 38 -7.09 -9.50 -14.22
CA LEU A 38 -6.02 -8.52 -14.29
C LEU A 38 -6.34 -7.32 -15.19
N ASN A 39 -7.22 -7.49 -16.19
CA ASN A 39 -7.72 -6.38 -17.02
C ASN A 39 -8.62 -5.40 -16.23
N LEU A 40 -9.04 -5.71 -15.01
CA LEU A 40 -9.79 -4.80 -14.14
C LEU A 40 -8.88 -3.77 -13.45
N VAL A 41 -7.59 -4.08 -13.29
CA VAL A 41 -6.61 -3.18 -12.67
C VAL A 41 -6.32 -1.99 -13.58
N LYS A 42 -6.17 -0.82 -13.01
CA LYS A 42 -5.74 0.39 -13.73
C LYS A 42 -4.22 0.47 -13.72
N TYR A 43 -3.61 0.25 -14.87
CA TYR A 43 -2.16 0.28 -15.03
C TYR A 43 -1.69 1.68 -15.43
N ASP A 44 -0.72 2.20 -14.67
CA ASP A 44 0.03 3.37 -15.09
C ASP A 44 1.18 2.94 -16.00
N THR A 45 1.40 3.72 -17.05
CA THR A 45 2.47 3.52 -18.01
C THR A 45 3.36 4.79 -18.02
N PRO A 46 4.59 4.72 -18.54
CA PRO A 46 5.44 5.91 -18.66
C PRO A 46 4.80 7.08 -19.42
N ASP A 47 3.78 6.79 -20.24
CA ASP A 47 3.03 7.81 -20.98
C ASP A 47 1.80 8.34 -20.22
N THR A 48 1.54 7.84 -19.00
CA THR A 48 0.43 8.32 -18.17
C THR A 48 0.73 9.76 -17.74
N THR A 49 -0.08 10.70 -18.20
CA THR A 49 0.07 12.11 -17.84
C THR A 49 -0.44 12.35 -16.42
N PHE A 50 0.32 13.08 -15.65
CA PHE A 50 -0.05 13.58 -14.33
C PHE A 50 -0.23 15.11 -14.41
N THR A 51 -1.26 15.63 -13.75
CA THR A 51 -1.51 17.09 -13.71
C THR A 51 -1.21 17.59 -12.29
N PRO A 52 -0.03 18.20 -12.05
CA PRO A 52 0.32 18.72 -10.75
C PRO A 52 -0.57 19.91 -10.35
N ILE A 53 -0.78 20.09 -9.05
CA ILE A 53 -1.36 21.30 -8.48
C ILE A 53 -0.25 22.18 -7.90
N SER A 54 -0.51 23.50 -7.79
CA SER A 54 0.46 24.44 -7.24
C SER A 54 0.60 24.28 -5.72
N SER A 55 1.74 24.74 -5.17
CA SER A 55 1.96 24.74 -3.71
C SER A 55 0.94 25.60 -2.98
N THR A 56 0.49 26.71 -3.58
CA THR A 56 -0.51 27.61 -2.99
C THR A 56 -1.87 26.91 -2.92
N GLU A 57 -2.33 26.24 -4.00
CA GLU A 57 -3.58 25.46 -3.99
C GLU A 57 -3.50 24.30 -3.00
N SER A 58 -2.33 23.65 -2.88
CA SER A 58 -2.10 22.62 -1.88
C SER A 58 -2.25 23.16 -0.46
N LYS A 59 -1.68 24.35 -0.17
CA LYS A 59 -1.78 24.99 1.15
C LYS A 59 -3.22 25.40 1.49
N GLU A 60 -3.95 26.00 0.55
CA GLU A 60 -5.35 26.37 0.74
C GLU A 60 -6.21 25.14 1.07
N ALA A 61 -5.99 24.03 0.36
CA ALA A 61 -6.70 22.78 0.63
C ALA A 61 -6.39 22.19 2.02
N ASP A 62 -5.14 22.33 2.49
CA ASP A 62 -4.76 21.86 3.83
C ASP A 62 -5.37 22.74 4.93
N GLU A 63 -5.42 24.05 4.73
CA GLU A 63 -6.04 25.00 5.67
C GLU A 63 -7.55 24.77 5.78
N GLU A 64 -8.25 24.53 4.66
CA GLU A 64 -9.68 24.20 4.64
C GLU A 64 -10.01 22.89 5.40
N GLU A 65 -9.10 21.89 5.32
CA GLU A 65 -9.26 20.61 6.02
C GLU A 65 -8.73 20.63 7.46
N GLY A 66 -8.06 21.71 7.87
CA GLY A 66 -7.45 21.86 9.20
C GLY A 66 -6.25 20.92 9.40
N ASP A 67 -5.55 20.59 8.31
CA ASP A 67 -4.36 19.76 8.36
C ASP A 67 -3.15 20.58 8.82
N ILE A 68 -2.59 20.20 9.96
CA ILE A 68 -1.42 20.85 10.56
C ILE A 68 -0.50 19.75 11.08
N VAL A 69 0.80 19.86 10.78
CA VAL A 69 1.84 19.11 11.48
C VAL A 69 2.26 19.92 12.70
N ASP A 70 1.98 19.38 13.88
CA ASP A 70 2.33 20.03 15.13
C ASP A 70 3.81 19.76 15.46
N ILE A 71 4.63 20.78 15.33
CA ILE A 71 6.05 20.76 15.73
C ILE A 71 6.30 21.48 17.05
N SER A 72 5.23 21.90 17.75
CA SER A 72 5.36 22.57 19.06
C SER A 72 6.03 21.63 20.07
N GLY A 73 7.06 22.12 20.70
CA GLY A 73 7.85 21.32 21.67
C GLY A 73 8.90 20.41 21.05
N LEU A 74 9.04 20.36 19.73
CA LEU A 74 10.17 19.73 19.07
C LEU A 74 11.37 20.68 19.00
N GLU A 75 12.57 20.11 19.07
CA GLU A 75 13.80 20.86 18.79
C GLU A 75 13.84 21.25 17.31
N GLU A 76 14.20 22.50 17.02
CA GLU A 76 14.41 22.95 15.65
C GLU A 76 15.64 22.25 15.07
N ARG A 77 15.48 21.60 13.94
CA ARG A 77 16.55 20.88 13.24
C ARG A 77 16.57 21.27 11.75
N ALA A 78 17.77 21.37 11.22
CA ALA A 78 17.95 21.38 9.77
C ALA A 78 17.66 19.97 9.20
N PRO A 79 17.22 19.86 7.92
CA PRO A 79 17.14 18.57 7.26
C PRO A 79 18.50 17.89 7.24
N SER A 80 18.53 16.58 7.47
CA SER A 80 19.76 15.80 7.34
C SER A 80 20.14 15.62 5.86
N GLU A 81 21.40 15.28 5.63
CA GLU A 81 21.79 14.76 4.31
C GLU A 81 21.01 13.49 3.99
N LEU A 82 20.75 13.25 2.70
CA LEU A 82 20.13 12.01 2.24
C LEU A 82 21.16 10.88 2.28
N PRO A 83 20.72 9.63 2.56
CA PRO A 83 21.62 8.49 2.55
C PRO A 83 22.30 8.34 1.19
N ALA A 84 23.60 8.10 1.20
CA ALA A 84 24.40 7.93 0.01
C ALA A 84 24.79 6.45 -0.18
N GLY A 85 25.03 6.03 -1.40
CA GLY A 85 25.51 4.69 -1.73
C GLY A 85 24.65 3.97 -2.73
N GLU A 86 25.00 2.73 -3.02
CA GLU A 86 24.20 1.87 -3.91
C GLU A 86 22.97 1.36 -3.15
N ILE A 87 21.83 1.35 -3.83
CA ILE A 87 20.58 0.79 -3.29
C ILE A 87 20.79 -0.72 -3.07
N ARG A 88 20.58 -1.16 -1.82
CA ARG A 88 20.63 -2.59 -1.48
C ARG A 88 19.44 -3.33 -2.10
N LYS A 89 19.72 -4.30 -2.97
CA LYS A 89 18.73 -5.17 -3.60
C LYS A 89 18.82 -6.58 -3.06
N GLU A 90 17.71 -7.10 -2.55
CA GLU A 90 17.60 -8.46 -2.05
C GLU A 90 16.65 -9.28 -2.96
N LYS A 91 17.19 -10.35 -3.55
CA LYS A 91 16.50 -11.13 -4.59
C LYS A 91 15.12 -11.66 -4.18
N ASP A 92 14.99 -12.04 -2.91
CA ASP A 92 13.79 -12.71 -2.39
C ASP A 92 12.87 -11.74 -1.62
N ILE A 93 13.25 -10.46 -1.54
CA ILE A 93 12.44 -9.41 -0.89
C ILE A 93 11.85 -8.52 -1.96
N PHE A 94 10.54 -8.27 -1.87
CA PHE A 94 9.80 -7.43 -2.78
C PHE A 94 9.11 -6.31 -2.00
N ASN A 95 9.54 -5.07 -2.25
CA ASN A 95 8.99 -3.89 -1.60
C ASN A 95 8.01 -3.18 -2.53
N ILE A 96 6.83 -2.85 -2.02
CA ILE A 96 5.77 -2.13 -2.73
C ILE A 96 5.38 -0.90 -1.89
N LEU A 97 5.31 0.27 -2.50
CA LEU A 97 4.75 1.45 -1.88
C LEU A 97 3.22 1.40 -1.96
N LEU A 98 2.56 1.28 -0.82
CA LEU A 98 1.11 1.36 -0.71
C LEU A 98 0.70 2.81 -0.46
N LEU A 99 -0.16 3.35 -1.32
CA LEU A 99 -0.66 4.72 -1.25
C LEU A 99 -2.18 4.69 -1.05
N GLY A 100 -2.62 5.13 0.13
CA GLY A 100 -4.02 5.36 0.44
C GLY A 100 -4.38 6.81 0.17
N THR A 101 -5.21 7.07 -0.85
CA THR A 101 -5.56 8.41 -1.28
C THR A 101 -6.97 8.82 -0.84
N ASP A 102 -7.17 10.11 -0.66
CA ASP A 102 -8.33 10.69 0.05
C ASP A 102 -9.56 10.91 -0.84
N GLU A 103 -9.55 10.41 -2.08
CA GLU A 103 -10.72 10.50 -2.94
C GLU A 103 -11.93 9.81 -2.30
N ARG A 104 -13.07 10.49 -2.41
CA ARG A 104 -14.38 10.02 -1.91
C ARG A 104 -15.24 9.39 -3.00
N THR A 105 -14.71 9.29 -4.22
CA THR A 105 -15.32 8.68 -5.41
C THR A 105 -14.50 7.51 -5.87
N TYR A 106 -15.02 6.73 -6.82
CA TYR A 106 -14.26 5.63 -7.44
C TYR A 106 -13.25 6.10 -8.50
N ASP A 107 -13.27 7.38 -8.83
CA ASP A 107 -12.33 7.96 -9.79
C ASP A 107 -11.07 8.43 -9.06
N PHE A 108 -9.93 8.17 -9.67
CA PHE A 108 -8.64 8.67 -9.20
C PHE A 108 -8.44 10.11 -9.67
N SER A 109 -8.02 10.97 -8.75
CA SER A 109 -7.72 12.38 -9.00
C SER A 109 -6.24 12.67 -8.79
N ASP A 110 -5.65 13.46 -9.67
CA ASP A 110 -4.27 13.91 -9.49
C ASP A 110 -4.14 14.96 -8.36
N ALA A 111 -5.23 15.62 -8.00
CA ALA A 111 -5.28 16.57 -6.88
C ALA A 111 -5.43 15.90 -5.51
N ALA A 112 -5.56 14.57 -5.44
CA ALA A 112 -5.67 13.84 -4.18
C ALA A 112 -4.38 13.90 -3.36
N ARG A 113 -4.51 13.62 -2.04
CA ARG A 113 -3.36 13.41 -1.14
C ARG A 113 -3.18 11.93 -0.87
N ALA A 114 -1.92 11.53 -0.70
CA ALA A 114 -1.60 10.22 -0.15
C ALA A 114 -1.60 10.32 1.40
N ASP A 115 -2.76 10.14 2.01
CA ASP A 115 -2.94 10.24 3.47
C ASP A 115 -2.48 9.00 4.25
N ALA A 116 -2.31 7.88 3.55
CA ALA A 116 -1.64 6.68 4.08
C ALA A 116 -0.50 6.31 3.14
N ILE A 117 0.71 6.31 3.67
CA ILE A 117 1.94 6.00 2.92
C ILE A 117 2.61 4.85 3.66
N MET A 118 2.69 3.68 3.03
CA MET A 118 3.24 2.48 3.67
C MET A 118 4.14 1.71 2.71
N ILE A 119 5.17 1.08 3.25
CA ILE A 119 5.98 0.10 2.53
C ILE A 119 5.51 -1.28 2.95
N LEU A 120 4.98 -2.06 2.01
CA LEU A 120 4.75 -3.49 2.16
C LEU A 120 5.98 -4.22 1.65
N SER A 121 6.67 -4.92 2.54
CA SER A 121 7.83 -5.73 2.21
C SER A 121 7.49 -7.21 2.36
N LEU A 122 7.61 -7.97 1.29
CA LEU A 122 7.32 -9.39 1.22
C LEU A 122 8.61 -10.18 1.03
N ASN A 123 8.97 -11.02 2.00
CA ASN A 123 10.02 -12.00 1.83
C ASN A 123 9.41 -13.26 1.21
N LEU A 124 9.63 -13.44 -0.09
CA LEU A 124 9.04 -14.53 -0.88
C LEU A 124 9.63 -15.91 -0.53
N LYS A 125 10.83 -15.93 0.04
CA LYS A 125 11.51 -17.17 0.46
C LYS A 125 11.00 -17.67 1.80
N ASP A 126 10.92 -16.76 2.77
CA ASP A 126 10.60 -17.11 4.15
C ASP A 126 9.11 -16.93 4.48
N SER A 127 8.33 -16.42 3.52
CA SER A 127 6.90 -16.12 3.63
C SER A 127 6.58 -15.21 4.82
N THR A 128 7.41 -14.19 5.04
CA THR A 128 7.18 -13.14 6.06
C THR A 128 6.80 -11.83 5.40
N ALA A 129 5.95 -11.07 6.08
CA ALA A 129 5.49 -9.79 5.59
C ALA A 129 5.72 -8.70 6.64
N LYS A 130 6.19 -7.54 6.19
CA LYS A 130 6.43 -6.36 7.02
C LYS A 130 5.67 -5.17 6.47
N LEU A 131 5.13 -4.36 7.38
CA LEU A 131 4.36 -3.16 7.03
C LEU A 131 4.95 -1.96 7.75
N VAL A 132 5.60 -1.07 7.00
CA VAL A 132 6.21 0.15 7.52
C VAL A 132 5.37 1.35 7.11
N SER A 133 4.83 2.07 8.08
CA SER A 133 4.14 3.33 7.80
C SER A 133 5.13 4.48 7.79
N LEU A 134 5.02 5.34 6.79
CA LEU A 134 5.77 6.59 6.69
C LEU A 134 4.86 7.74 7.14
N GLU A 135 5.37 8.55 8.09
CA GLU A 135 4.63 9.72 8.54
C GLU A 135 4.50 10.74 7.40
N ARG A 136 3.28 11.14 7.08
CA ARG A 136 3.00 11.97 5.90
C ARG A 136 3.56 13.38 5.97
N GLY A 137 3.75 13.91 7.20
CA GLY A 137 4.29 15.24 7.48
C GLY A 137 5.80 15.30 7.54
N MET A 138 6.50 14.23 7.18
CA MET A 138 7.96 14.27 7.01
C MET A 138 8.34 15.31 5.99
N GLY A 139 9.26 16.20 6.33
CA GLY A 139 9.87 17.14 5.42
C GLY A 139 10.86 16.45 4.51
N VAL A 140 10.50 16.31 3.25
CA VAL A 140 11.35 15.73 2.20
C VAL A 140 11.76 16.80 1.19
N PRO A 141 12.95 16.71 0.58
CA PRO A 141 13.30 17.57 -0.55
C PRO A 141 12.47 17.10 -1.77
N ILE A 142 11.83 18.02 -2.47
CA ILE A 142 11.15 17.68 -3.73
C ILE A 142 12.22 17.37 -4.77
N LEU A 143 12.19 16.17 -5.33
CA LEU A 143 13.27 15.68 -6.21
C LEU A 143 13.09 16.04 -7.68
N GLU A 144 11.90 16.46 -8.09
CA GLU A 144 11.59 16.78 -9.48
C GLU A 144 10.45 17.81 -9.57
N GLY A 145 10.39 18.50 -10.72
CA GLY A 145 9.30 19.40 -11.07
C GLY A 145 9.56 20.85 -10.68
N GLU A 146 8.49 21.63 -10.59
CA GLU A 146 8.55 23.08 -10.35
C GLU A 146 9.20 23.42 -8.99
N TYR A 147 9.07 22.56 -8.01
CA TYR A 147 9.52 22.81 -6.63
C TYR A 147 10.80 22.04 -6.26
N GLU A 148 11.55 21.56 -7.25
CA GLU A 148 12.79 20.81 -7.04
C GLU A 148 13.74 21.53 -6.07
N GLY A 149 14.23 20.78 -5.07
CA GLY A 149 15.14 21.25 -4.04
C GLY A 149 14.47 22.00 -2.88
N GLN A 150 13.18 22.29 -2.93
CA GLN A 150 12.43 22.82 -1.79
C GLN A 150 11.94 21.69 -0.89
N TYR A 151 11.66 21.98 0.39
CA TYR A 151 11.17 21.01 1.35
C TYR A 151 9.69 21.18 1.58
N ASP A 152 8.95 20.06 1.48
CA ASP A 152 7.52 20.02 1.83
C ASP A 152 7.15 18.66 2.44
N TRP A 153 5.90 18.49 2.86
CA TRP A 153 5.41 17.21 3.39
C TRP A 153 5.54 16.08 2.36
N LEU A 154 5.93 14.91 2.80
CA LEU A 154 5.98 13.72 1.93
C LEU A 154 4.65 13.50 1.19
N THR A 155 3.49 13.70 1.85
CA THR A 155 2.18 13.55 1.20
C THR A 155 1.97 14.49 0.02
N HIS A 156 2.61 15.67 0.00
CA HIS A 156 2.47 16.64 -1.08
C HIS A 156 3.24 16.25 -2.34
N CYS A 157 4.27 15.42 -2.22
CA CYS A 157 4.95 14.87 -3.40
C CYS A 157 3.97 14.17 -4.34
N PHE A 158 2.88 13.59 -3.78
CA PHE A 158 1.81 13.03 -4.59
C PHE A 158 1.09 14.08 -5.43
N ARG A 159 0.83 15.27 -4.89
CA ARG A 159 0.20 16.38 -5.61
C ARG A 159 1.10 17.02 -6.66
N TYR A 160 2.42 16.94 -6.48
CA TYR A 160 3.40 17.55 -7.36
C TYR A 160 3.85 16.65 -8.51
N GLY A 161 3.87 15.32 -8.31
CA GLY A 161 4.35 14.39 -9.31
C GLY A 161 3.75 12.98 -9.23
N GLY A 162 2.61 12.83 -8.53
CA GLY A 162 1.89 11.58 -8.47
C GLY A 162 2.62 10.47 -7.71
N ALA A 163 2.19 9.25 -7.99
CA ALA A 163 2.77 8.07 -7.34
C ALA A 163 4.23 7.83 -7.76
N GLU A 164 4.63 8.25 -8.95
CA GLU A 164 6.01 8.09 -9.43
C GLU A 164 6.98 8.95 -8.63
N LEU A 165 6.63 10.22 -8.39
CA LEU A 165 7.45 11.09 -7.52
C LEU A 165 7.49 10.54 -6.09
N MET A 166 6.37 10.04 -5.56
CA MET A 166 6.35 9.40 -4.23
C MET A 166 7.31 8.21 -4.13
N VAL A 167 7.35 7.35 -5.14
CA VAL A 167 8.30 6.22 -5.19
C VAL A 167 9.72 6.75 -5.17
N LYS A 168 10.03 7.75 -6.01
CA LYS A 168 11.37 8.34 -6.11
C LYS A 168 11.81 9.00 -4.78
N GLU A 169 10.89 9.73 -4.11
CA GLU A 169 11.15 10.33 -2.81
C GLU A 169 11.48 9.26 -1.76
N VAL A 170 10.65 8.23 -1.64
CA VAL A 170 10.88 7.15 -0.67
C VAL A 170 12.16 6.38 -0.99
N GLN A 171 12.40 6.07 -2.27
CA GLN A 171 13.62 5.41 -2.70
C GLN A 171 14.87 6.22 -2.32
N THR A 172 14.86 7.52 -2.58
CA THR A 172 16.02 8.40 -2.37
C THR A 172 16.20 8.74 -0.88
N CYS A 173 15.12 9.10 -0.18
CA CYS A 173 15.20 9.48 1.24
C CYS A 173 15.64 8.32 2.14
N PHE A 174 15.38 7.07 1.74
CA PHE A 174 15.72 5.90 2.55
C PHE A 174 16.73 4.96 1.88
N ASN A 175 17.27 5.31 0.72
CA ASN A 175 18.15 4.44 -0.09
C ASN A 175 17.57 3.03 -0.26
N LEU A 176 16.26 2.93 -0.46
CA LEU A 176 15.49 1.70 -0.42
C LEU A 176 15.15 1.21 -1.82
N ASP A 177 15.29 -0.11 -2.05
CA ASP A 177 14.81 -0.76 -3.28
C ASP A 177 13.27 -0.85 -3.26
N VAL A 178 12.62 0.20 -3.74
CA VAL A 178 11.18 0.30 -3.94
C VAL A 178 10.92 0.95 -5.30
N GLU A 179 10.45 0.17 -6.27
CA GLU A 179 10.22 0.63 -7.65
C GLU A 179 8.74 0.58 -8.02
N SER A 180 7.95 -0.14 -7.22
CA SER A 180 6.55 -0.40 -7.51
C SER A 180 5.64 0.23 -6.47
N TYR A 181 4.44 0.62 -6.91
CA TYR A 181 3.40 1.10 -6.01
C TYR A 181 2.05 0.45 -6.29
N MET A 182 1.20 0.47 -5.27
CA MET A 182 -0.23 0.22 -5.36
C MET A 182 -0.98 1.37 -4.71
N ARG A 183 -1.84 2.04 -5.47
CA ARG A 183 -2.72 3.11 -5.00
C ARG A 183 -4.13 2.59 -4.85
N VAL A 184 -4.73 2.85 -3.70
CA VAL A 184 -6.15 2.62 -3.41
C VAL A 184 -6.75 3.87 -2.79
N ASN A 185 -8.02 4.13 -3.06
CA ASN A 185 -8.73 5.25 -2.41
C ASN A 185 -9.49 4.78 -1.15
N PHE A 186 -10.00 5.72 -0.38
CA PHE A 186 -10.74 5.40 0.84
C PHE A 186 -12.05 4.66 0.60
N THR A 187 -12.69 4.84 -0.56
CA THR A 187 -13.89 4.10 -0.92
C THR A 187 -13.60 2.61 -1.07
N ALA A 188 -12.44 2.27 -1.67
CA ALA A 188 -11.98 0.89 -1.79
C ALA A 188 -11.83 0.19 -0.43
N LEU A 189 -11.24 0.87 0.56
CA LEU A 189 -11.10 0.29 1.91
C LEU A 189 -12.46 -0.07 2.51
N LYS A 190 -13.46 0.82 2.37
CA LYS A 190 -14.81 0.56 2.84
C LYS A 190 -15.41 -0.68 2.18
N ASP A 191 -15.31 -0.77 0.86
CA ASP A 191 -15.90 -1.87 0.09
C ASP A 191 -15.17 -3.20 0.35
N ILE A 192 -13.85 -3.19 0.56
CA ILE A 192 -13.07 -4.36 0.99
C ILE A 192 -13.63 -4.92 2.31
N VAL A 193 -13.79 -4.07 3.30
CA VAL A 193 -14.33 -4.47 4.60
C VAL A 193 -15.75 -4.99 4.49
N ASP A 194 -16.62 -4.33 3.70
CA ASP A 194 -18.00 -4.76 3.51
C ASP A 194 -18.09 -6.13 2.79
N VAL A 195 -17.23 -6.40 1.80
CA VAL A 195 -17.18 -7.70 1.10
C VAL A 195 -16.68 -8.81 2.03
N LEU A 196 -15.76 -8.52 2.92
CA LEU A 196 -15.30 -9.47 3.94
C LEU A 196 -16.37 -9.76 5.01
N GLY A 197 -17.48 -8.99 5.01
CA GLY A 197 -18.54 -9.10 6.00
C GLY A 197 -18.27 -8.31 7.26
N GLY A 198 -17.27 -7.44 7.27
CA GLY A 198 -16.80 -6.66 8.40
C GLY A 198 -15.43 -7.11 8.92
N VAL A 199 -14.86 -6.34 9.84
CA VAL A 199 -13.59 -6.65 10.50
C VAL A 199 -13.68 -6.45 12.01
N ASP A 200 -12.95 -7.27 12.76
CA ASP A 200 -12.91 -7.21 14.21
C ASP A 200 -11.72 -6.38 14.68
N VAL A 201 -12.00 -5.34 15.48
CA VAL A 201 -10.99 -4.38 15.94
C VAL A 201 -11.21 -4.10 17.42
N THR A 202 -10.13 -3.99 18.18
CA THR A 202 -10.18 -3.51 19.57
C THR A 202 -10.27 -1.98 19.57
N LEU A 203 -11.36 -1.44 20.13
CA LEU A 203 -11.56 -0.01 20.32
C LEU A 203 -11.40 0.36 21.79
N THR A 204 -10.76 1.49 22.04
CA THR A 204 -10.73 2.10 23.37
C THR A 204 -12.04 2.79 23.68
N GLY A 205 -12.33 3.03 24.98
CA GLY A 205 -13.51 3.79 25.40
C GLY A 205 -13.51 5.25 24.91
N VAL A 206 -12.34 5.78 24.53
CA VAL A 206 -12.21 7.13 23.94
C VAL A 206 -12.51 7.11 22.44
N GLU A 207 -12.13 6.06 21.72
CA GLU A 207 -12.33 5.93 20.28
C GLU A 207 -13.77 5.64 19.89
N TYR A 208 -14.42 4.69 20.60
CA TYR A 208 -15.75 4.20 20.26
C TYR A 208 -16.81 5.31 20.03
N PRO A 209 -16.91 6.37 20.86
CA PRO A 209 -17.91 7.43 20.66
C PRO A 209 -17.73 8.24 19.36
N HIS A 210 -16.56 8.16 18.74
CA HIS A 210 -16.22 8.92 17.54
C HIS A 210 -16.37 8.10 16.24
N ILE A 211 -16.68 6.79 16.36
CA ILE A 211 -16.83 5.93 15.18
C ILE A 211 -18.18 6.19 14.52
N LYS A 212 -18.15 6.47 13.21
CA LYS A 212 -19.35 6.58 12.37
C LYS A 212 -19.52 5.26 11.64
N GLY A 213 -20.75 4.81 11.44
CA GLY A 213 -21.06 3.49 10.86
C GLY A 213 -21.47 2.50 11.94
N THR A 214 -21.48 1.22 11.58
CA THR A 214 -21.91 0.16 12.51
C THR A 214 -20.69 -0.48 13.18
N ALA A 215 -20.63 -0.33 14.51
CA ALA A 215 -19.64 -0.98 15.36
C ALA A 215 -20.38 -1.85 16.39
N THR A 216 -20.45 -3.16 16.14
CA THR A 216 -21.18 -4.11 16.99
C THR A 216 -20.24 -4.69 18.05
N PRO A 217 -20.53 -4.51 19.37
CA PRO A 217 -19.71 -5.08 20.42
C PRO A 217 -19.70 -6.62 20.37
N LEU A 218 -18.51 -7.20 20.47
CA LEU A 218 -18.31 -8.66 20.59
C LEU A 218 -17.88 -9.07 22.02
N GLY A 219 -17.54 -8.10 22.88
CA GLY A 219 -17.03 -8.24 24.23
C GLY A 219 -15.60 -7.74 24.39
N ASP A 220 -15.17 -7.51 25.62
CA ASP A 220 -13.79 -7.14 26.01
C ASP A 220 -13.13 -6.05 25.12
N SER A 221 -13.89 -5.00 24.77
CA SER A 221 -13.44 -3.92 23.90
C SER A 221 -13.22 -4.31 22.42
N VAL A 222 -13.57 -5.52 21.99
CA VAL A 222 -13.57 -5.93 20.58
C VAL A 222 -14.91 -5.57 19.94
N PHE A 223 -14.84 -4.96 18.76
CA PHE A 223 -16.01 -4.53 17.98
C PHE A 223 -15.89 -5.05 16.55
N HIS A 224 -17.01 -5.52 16.03
CA HIS A 224 -17.16 -5.83 14.62
C HIS A 224 -17.58 -4.57 13.87
N LEU A 225 -16.72 -4.12 12.96
CA LEU A 225 -16.88 -2.88 12.20
C LEU A 225 -17.35 -3.17 10.78
N ASP A 226 -18.40 -2.48 10.31
CA ASP A 226 -18.68 -2.39 8.88
C ASP A 226 -17.66 -1.49 8.17
N GLY A 227 -17.69 -1.44 6.82
CA GLY A 227 -16.74 -0.65 6.05
C GLY A 227 -16.77 0.84 6.37
N THR A 228 -17.94 1.39 6.73
CA THR A 228 -18.06 2.80 7.14
C THR A 228 -17.38 3.03 8.48
N ALA A 229 -17.58 2.13 9.44
CA ALA A 229 -16.96 2.22 10.76
C ALA A 229 -15.45 2.03 10.68
N ALA A 230 -14.96 1.07 9.90
CA ALA A 230 -13.54 0.84 9.66
C ALA A 230 -12.86 2.07 9.02
N LEU A 231 -13.49 2.66 8.00
CA LEU A 231 -12.99 3.90 7.39
C LEU A 231 -13.00 5.08 8.39
N SER A 232 -14.07 5.22 9.19
CA SER A 232 -14.14 6.24 10.24
C SER A 232 -13.01 6.07 11.26
N TYR A 233 -12.72 4.83 11.67
CA TYR A 233 -11.62 4.51 12.58
C TYR A 233 -10.25 4.85 11.99
N CYS A 234 -9.98 4.51 10.72
CA CYS A 234 -8.75 4.86 10.01
C CYS A 234 -8.52 6.37 9.88
N ARG A 235 -9.59 7.17 9.89
CA ARG A 235 -9.54 8.63 9.70
C ARG A 235 -9.64 9.43 11.01
N LEU A 236 -9.78 8.76 12.14
CA LEU A 236 -9.95 9.41 13.43
C LEU A 236 -8.68 10.16 13.84
N ARG A 237 -8.79 11.49 13.99
CA ARG A 237 -7.72 12.41 14.40
C ARG A 237 -8.12 13.29 15.60
N SER A 238 -9.42 13.49 15.81
CA SER A 238 -9.94 14.49 16.73
C SER A 238 -9.63 14.23 18.21
N ILE A 239 -9.11 13.05 18.54
CA ILE A 239 -8.90 12.61 19.93
C ILE A 239 -7.42 12.46 20.28
N ASP A 240 -6.52 12.42 19.29
CA ASP A 240 -5.09 12.17 19.49
C ASP A 240 -4.24 12.56 18.27
N SER A 241 -3.03 12.02 18.17
CA SER A 241 -2.02 12.36 17.18
C SER A 241 -2.18 11.61 15.84
N ASP A 242 -1.48 12.09 14.81
CA ASP A 242 -1.35 11.41 13.52
C ASP A 242 -0.68 10.03 13.66
N TRP A 243 0.24 9.86 14.59
CA TRP A 243 0.85 8.57 14.94
C TRP A 243 -0.16 7.51 15.36
N SER A 244 -1.20 7.92 16.12
CA SER A 244 -2.30 7.03 16.51
C SER A 244 -3.16 6.65 15.31
N ARG A 245 -3.41 7.60 14.39
CA ARG A 245 -4.10 7.32 13.13
C ARG A 245 -3.37 6.27 12.30
N ILE A 246 -2.06 6.41 12.15
CA ILE A 246 -1.19 5.45 11.45
C ILE A 246 -1.33 4.03 12.04
N LYS A 247 -1.36 3.91 13.37
CA LYS A 247 -1.59 2.62 14.04
C LYS A 247 -2.96 2.04 13.71
N ARG A 248 -4.02 2.87 13.72
CA ARG A 248 -5.38 2.44 13.35
C ARG A 248 -5.46 1.93 11.92
N GLN A 249 -4.80 2.60 10.98
CA GLN A 249 -4.73 2.15 9.59
C GLN A 249 -4.11 0.76 9.48
N ARG A 250 -2.96 0.51 10.13
CA ARG A 250 -2.34 -0.81 10.16
C ARG A 250 -3.20 -1.88 10.83
N THR A 251 -3.90 -1.52 11.91
CA THR A 251 -4.84 -2.43 12.58
C THR A 251 -5.95 -2.90 11.64
N VAL A 252 -6.52 -2.00 10.85
CA VAL A 252 -7.57 -2.37 9.88
C VAL A 252 -6.98 -3.21 8.73
N ILE A 253 -5.78 -2.90 8.23
CA ILE A 253 -5.11 -3.72 7.20
C ILE A 253 -4.87 -5.14 7.72
N GLN A 254 -4.38 -5.30 8.95
CA GLN A 254 -4.20 -6.63 9.57
C GLN A 254 -5.54 -7.36 9.70
N ALA A 255 -6.58 -6.68 10.18
CA ALA A 255 -7.90 -7.27 10.32
C ALA A 255 -8.52 -7.69 8.97
N CYS A 256 -8.28 -6.94 7.89
CA CYS A 256 -8.63 -7.35 6.53
C CYS A 256 -7.87 -8.60 6.09
N ALA A 257 -6.56 -8.68 6.37
CA ALA A 257 -5.74 -9.86 6.05
C ALA A 257 -6.22 -11.12 6.80
N ASP A 258 -6.62 -10.96 8.07
CA ASP A 258 -7.21 -12.03 8.87
C ASP A 258 -8.58 -12.45 8.32
N GLY A 259 -9.39 -11.51 7.86
CA GLY A 259 -10.66 -11.76 7.17
C GLY A 259 -10.48 -12.58 5.90
N VAL A 260 -9.48 -12.23 5.06
CA VAL A 260 -9.13 -12.97 3.83
C VAL A 260 -8.75 -14.43 4.12
N LYS A 261 -8.01 -14.69 5.21
CA LYS A 261 -7.64 -16.04 5.63
C LYS A 261 -8.85 -16.96 5.87
N ASN A 262 -9.92 -16.39 6.39
CA ASN A 262 -11.13 -17.13 6.77
C ASN A 262 -12.22 -17.12 5.69
N ALA A 263 -12.01 -16.37 4.58
CA ALA A 263 -12.97 -16.22 3.50
C ALA A 263 -13.12 -17.51 2.67
N ASP A 264 -14.34 -17.80 2.26
CA ASP A 264 -14.59 -18.87 1.29
C ASP A 264 -14.24 -18.43 -0.14
N VAL A 265 -14.21 -19.38 -1.07
CA VAL A 265 -13.84 -19.13 -2.48
C VAL A 265 -14.76 -18.10 -3.14
N ALA A 266 -16.05 -18.08 -2.79
CA ALA A 266 -17.00 -17.13 -3.35
C ALA A 266 -16.71 -15.71 -2.86
N THR A 267 -16.46 -15.54 -1.58
CA THR A 267 -16.04 -14.27 -0.97
C THR A 267 -14.70 -13.78 -1.54
N LEU A 268 -13.71 -14.67 -1.71
CA LEU A 268 -12.43 -14.32 -2.33
C LEU A 268 -12.60 -13.86 -3.79
N ASN A 269 -13.44 -14.55 -4.58
CA ASN A 269 -13.70 -14.12 -5.95
C ASN A 269 -14.41 -12.76 -5.99
N ASN A 270 -15.39 -12.54 -5.11
CA ASN A 270 -16.09 -11.26 -4.98
C ASN A 270 -15.13 -10.14 -4.55
N LEU A 271 -14.24 -10.44 -3.61
CA LEU A 271 -13.20 -9.51 -3.15
C LEU A 271 -12.28 -9.10 -4.32
N ILE A 272 -11.81 -10.06 -5.11
CA ILE A 272 -10.99 -9.80 -6.32
C ILE A 272 -11.74 -8.89 -7.29
N ASP A 273 -13.00 -9.19 -7.59
CA ASP A 273 -13.83 -8.39 -8.51
C ASP A 273 -14.09 -6.98 -8.00
N THR A 274 -14.16 -6.81 -6.69
CA THR A 274 -14.38 -5.51 -6.04
C THR A 274 -13.10 -4.69 -5.99
N ILE A 275 -11.96 -5.31 -5.59
CA ILE A 275 -10.71 -4.58 -5.33
C ILE A 275 -9.97 -4.22 -6.63
N LEU A 276 -9.86 -5.16 -7.58
CA LEU A 276 -9.00 -4.94 -8.75
C LEU A 276 -9.36 -3.67 -9.56
N PRO A 277 -10.64 -3.31 -9.78
CA PRO A 277 -11.01 -2.05 -10.43
C PRO A 277 -10.60 -0.79 -9.65
N MET A 278 -10.35 -0.93 -8.34
CA MET A 278 -10.02 0.15 -7.40
C MET A 278 -8.52 0.27 -7.15
N ILE A 279 -7.70 -0.56 -7.81
CA ILE A 279 -6.24 -0.49 -7.75
C ILE A 279 -5.72 0.27 -8.96
N ARG A 280 -4.80 1.20 -8.69
CA ARG A 280 -3.94 1.83 -9.70
C ARG A 280 -2.49 1.53 -9.37
N THR A 281 -1.69 1.09 -10.35
CA THR A 281 -0.33 0.58 -10.11
C THR A 281 0.55 0.69 -11.36
N ASN A 282 1.86 0.78 -11.16
CA ASN A 282 2.86 0.63 -12.21
C ASN A 282 3.36 -0.83 -12.36
N LEU A 283 2.89 -1.75 -11.51
CA LEU A 283 3.20 -3.17 -11.67
C LEU A 283 2.66 -3.69 -13.00
N THR A 284 3.48 -4.45 -13.70
CA THR A 284 3.05 -5.16 -14.91
C THR A 284 2.13 -6.33 -14.57
N LYS A 285 1.31 -6.77 -15.52
CA LYS A 285 0.49 -7.99 -15.34
C LYS A 285 1.32 -9.22 -14.94
N LEU A 286 2.55 -9.35 -15.49
CA LEU A 286 3.42 -10.48 -15.17
C LEU A 286 3.91 -10.45 -13.71
N GLU A 287 4.24 -9.28 -13.19
CA GLU A 287 4.61 -9.10 -11.79
C GLU A 287 3.44 -9.38 -10.87
N LEU A 288 2.22 -8.92 -11.22
CA LEU A 288 1.02 -9.26 -10.47
C LEU A 288 0.76 -10.77 -10.45
N VAL A 289 0.88 -11.46 -11.59
CA VAL A 289 0.74 -12.93 -11.65
C VAL A 289 1.80 -13.60 -10.77
N LYS A 290 3.04 -13.12 -10.81
CA LYS A 290 4.11 -13.61 -9.94
C LYS A 290 3.76 -13.44 -8.46
N LEU A 291 3.33 -12.26 -8.04
CA LEU A 291 2.91 -12.00 -6.66
C LEU A 291 1.71 -12.85 -6.26
N MET A 292 0.70 -12.96 -7.11
CA MET A 292 -0.46 -13.83 -6.88
C MET A 292 -0.07 -15.30 -6.70
N SER A 293 0.97 -15.78 -7.36
CA SER A 293 1.46 -17.15 -7.19
C SER A 293 2.03 -17.43 -5.80
N TYR A 294 2.49 -16.39 -5.09
CA TYR A 294 2.97 -16.46 -3.71
C TYR A 294 1.86 -16.19 -2.68
N ALA A 295 0.73 -15.60 -3.07
CA ALA A 295 -0.33 -15.21 -2.14
C ALA A 295 -0.77 -16.32 -1.17
N PRO A 296 -0.89 -17.61 -1.55
CA PRO A 296 -1.22 -18.66 -0.61
C PRO A 296 -0.26 -18.80 0.58
N ASN A 297 1.03 -18.45 0.39
CA ASN A 297 2.05 -18.53 1.44
C ASN A 297 1.90 -17.42 2.48
N PHE A 298 1.19 -16.36 2.15
CA PHE A 298 0.97 -15.20 3.01
C PHE A 298 -0.41 -15.19 3.69
N LEU A 299 -1.24 -16.19 3.43
CA LEU A 299 -2.56 -16.29 4.07
C LEU A 299 -2.41 -16.49 5.60
N GLY A 300 -2.84 -15.47 6.35
CA GLY A 300 -2.78 -15.46 7.82
C GLY A 300 -1.40 -15.19 8.39
N VAL A 301 -0.49 -14.64 7.63
CA VAL A 301 0.76 -14.08 8.14
C VAL A 301 0.45 -12.79 8.91
N GLU A 302 0.98 -12.69 10.13
CA GLU A 302 0.97 -11.44 10.88
C GLU A 302 2.05 -10.50 10.32
N PHE A 303 1.71 -9.23 10.14
CA PHE A 303 2.68 -8.24 9.73
C PHE A 303 3.56 -7.82 10.91
N ASP A 304 4.88 -7.93 10.75
CA ASP A 304 5.79 -7.15 11.58
C ASP A 304 5.64 -5.67 11.18
N GLN A 305 5.47 -4.79 12.16
CA GLN A 305 5.04 -3.41 11.90
C GLN A 305 6.01 -2.39 12.49
N MET A 306 6.23 -1.30 11.75
CA MET A 306 7.07 -0.18 12.16
C MET A 306 6.46 1.15 11.69
N THR A 307 6.88 2.25 12.29
CA THR A 307 6.60 3.62 11.80
C THR A 307 7.91 4.38 11.67
N ILE A 308 8.08 5.10 10.58
CA ILE A 308 9.18 6.03 10.30
C ILE A 308 8.59 7.45 10.23
N PRO A 309 9.28 8.44 10.84
CA PRO A 309 10.54 8.34 11.58
C PRO A 309 10.35 7.70 12.97
N VAL A 310 11.43 7.09 13.48
CA VAL A 310 11.42 6.54 14.85
C VAL A 310 11.57 7.65 15.90
N PRO A 311 11.16 7.44 17.16
CA PRO A 311 11.35 8.42 18.23
C PRO A 311 12.81 8.91 18.32
N ASP A 312 12.99 10.17 18.68
CA ASP A 312 14.29 10.85 18.84
C ASP A 312 15.11 11.05 17.54
N SER A 313 14.61 10.62 16.38
CA SER A 313 15.26 10.77 15.07
C SER A 313 14.68 11.89 14.20
N TYR A 314 13.88 12.77 14.77
CA TYR A 314 13.30 13.91 14.06
C TYR A 314 13.17 15.14 14.96
N GLY A 315 13.07 16.32 14.36
CA GLY A 315 12.78 17.59 14.99
C GLY A 315 11.73 18.36 14.22
N GLY A 316 11.63 19.67 14.48
CA GLY A 316 10.75 20.58 13.75
C GLY A 316 11.53 21.42 12.75
N MET A 317 10.94 21.73 11.60
CA MET A 317 11.46 22.72 10.62
C MET A 317 10.30 23.42 9.90
N LEU A 318 10.61 24.51 9.23
CA LEU A 318 9.70 25.17 8.31
C LEU A 318 10.14 24.89 6.87
N GLY A 319 9.19 24.46 6.06
CA GLY A 319 9.38 24.21 4.64
C GLY A 319 8.72 25.27 3.76
N MET A 320 8.34 24.86 2.58
CA MET A 320 7.66 25.66 1.58
C MET A 320 6.42 26.36 2.17
N GLU A 321 6.14 27.60 1.77
CA GLU A 321 4.99 28.38 2.22
C GLU A 321 4.93 28.55 3.77
N GLY A 322 6.05 28.29 4.50
CA GLY A 322 6.11 28.36 5.95
C GLY A 322 5.39 27.22 6.66
N ARG A 323 5.16 26.09 5.99
CA ARG A 323 4.57 24.89 6.59
C ARG A 323 5.48 24.28 7.64
N SER A 324 4.90 23.84 8.75
CA SER A 324 5.58 23.04 9.75
C SER A 324 5.81 21.62 9.26
N LEU A 325 7.05 21.12 9.33
CA LEU A 325 7.47 19.80 8.85
C LEU A 325 8.22 19.06 9.96
N PHE A 326 8.20 17.75 9.93
CA PHE A 326 9.15 16.94 10.70
C PHE A 326 10.52 16.91 9.98
N ALA A 327 11.54 17.51 10.59
CA ALA A 327 12.92 17.43 10.12
C ALA A 327 13.49 16.05 10.47
N VAL A 328 13.54 15.16 9.51
CA VAL A 328 13.90 13.74 9.72
C VAL A 328 15.41 13.54 9.55
N ASP A 329 16.01 12.76 10.45
CA ASP A 329 17.34 12.18 10.27
C ASP A 329 17.24 10.97 9.34
N PHE A 330 17.42 11.23 8.04
CA PHE A 330 17.26 10.21 7.00
C PHE A 330 18.32 9.11 7.09
N GLU A 331 19.55 9.40 7.51
CA GLU A 331 20.61 8.40 7.63
C GLU A 331 20.25 7.38 8.72
N THR A 332 19.89 7.86 9.91
CA THR A 332 19.46 7.00 11.04
C THR A 332 18.20 6.20 10.67
N ASN A 333 17.19 6.85 10.09
CA ASN A 333 15.95 6.15 9.73
C ASN A 333 16.12 5.15 8.59
N SER A 334 17.00 5.44 7.63
CA SER A 334 17.35 4.50 6.56
C SER A 334 18.02 3.25 7.13
N GLN A 335 19.00 3.40 8.01
CA GLN A 335 19.68 2.27 8.63
C GLN A 335 18.70 1.39 9.42
N ILE A 336 17.86 2.00 10.26
CA ILE A 336 16.84 1.29 11.06
C ILE A 336 15.85 0.58 10.16
N LEU A 337 15.41 1.22 9.07
CA LEU A 337 14.50 0.63 8.09
C LEU A 337 15.13 -0.59 7.40
N HIS A 338 16.39 -0.50 6.98
CA HIS A 338 17.12 -1.60 6.37
C HIS A 338 17.31 -2.77 7.33
N ASP A 339 17.70 -2.49 8.59
CA ASP A 339 17.85 -3.51 9.63
C ASP A 339 16.50 -4.23 9.88
N PHE A 340 15.42 -3.48 9.93
CA PHE A 340 14.08 -4.05 10.07
C PHE A 340 13.70 -4.89 8.84
N LEU A 341 13.85 -4.36 7.63
CA LEU A 341 13.38 -5.04 6.42
C LEU A 341 14.25 -6.25 6.05
N TYR A 342 15.56 -6.15 6.19
CA TYR A 342 16.51 -7.12 5.64
C TYR A 342 17.17 -8.02 6.69
N GLU A 343 17.39 -7.51 7.92
CA GLU A 343 18.10 -8.26 8.97
C GLU A 343 17.15 -8.81 10.06
N ASN A 344 15.84 -8.56 9.96
CA ASN A 344 14.82 -8.94 10.95
C ASN A 344 15.09 -8.37 12.38
N ILE A 345 15.79 -7.25 12.49
CA ILE A 345 15.97 -6.56 13.75
C ILE A 345 14.69 -5.80 14.08
N LYS A 346 14.14 -6.01 15.27
CA LYS A 346 12.93 -5.30 15.75
C LYS A 346 13.35 -4.18 16.70
N TYR A 347 12.79 -3.00 16.50
CA TYR A 347 13.04 -1.79 17.28
C TYR A 347 11.84 -1.43 18.16
#